data_9231a188bbb52410075343eac684e45c
#
_entry.id   9231a188bbb52410075343eac684e45c
#
_cell.length_a   1.000
_cell.length_b   1.000
_cell.length_c   1.000
_cell.angle_alpha   90.00
_cell.angle_beta   90.00
_cell.angle_gamma   90.00
#
_symmetry.space_group_name_H-M   'P 1'
#
loop_
_entity.id
_entity.type
_entity.pdbx_description
1 polymer ?
#
loop_
_entity_poly.entity_id
_entity_poly.type
_entity_poly.pdbx_seq_one_letter_code
_entity_poly.pdbx_strand_id
1 'polypeptide(L)'
;YQSKNFNLDASSDALLLDGDPDLKYLREVNQTYGSRDFLVLTYTPISSFIEKETVLNLQLLKSKIEKLTWVDSVVTVIDVPLLKSTDEGLMERLKNYKTLAYPEIDRKRGFDEIINSPIYKNYVISEDGKTSGIVVYLKKDERLAEYVKIKDKYFIQSEEVGFTKDEKKNYKKFLKEYEDYKNLYNLRNNQNIAEIRDVINKYGENAKIHLGGIPMIADDMMSFIKSDIVVFGIGVFIFIIFTLWFIFRNIKWVIMPLLGCATSVVIMIGLLGFIGWKV
;
A
#
# COMPACT_ATOMS: atom_id res chain seq x y z
N TYR A 1 -14.18 -28.37 -9.57
CA TYR A 1 -15.24 -27.38 -9.21
C TYR A 1 -14.87 -26.57 -7.96
N GLN A 2 -14.09 -27.13 -7.04
CA GLN A 2 -13.71 -26.48 -5.77
C GLN A 2 -12.40 -25.72 -5.81
N SER A 3 -11.58 -25.89 -6.84
CA SER A 3 -10.35 -25.10 -7.04
C SER A 3 -10.59 -23.60 -7.25
N LYS A 4 -11.84 -23.20 -7.53
CA LYS A 4 -12.23 -21.78 -7.61
C LYS A 4 -12.27 -21.07 -6.25
N ASN A 5 -12.29 -21.82 -5.15
CA ASN A 5 -12.30 -21.31 -3.78
C ASN A 5 -10.88 -21.24 -3.17
N PHE A 6 -9.85 -21.56 -3.95
CA PHE A 6 -8.47 -21.40 -3.54
C PHE A 6 -8.10 -19.91 -3.58
N ASN A 7 -7.87 -19.31 -2.43
CA ASN A 7 -7.46 -17.92 -2.28
C ASN A 7 -6.05 -17.85 -1.71
N LEU A 8 -5.19 -17.16 -2.43
CA LEU A 8 -3.87 -16.78 -1.93
C LEU A 8 -4.04 -15.53 -1.05
N ASP A 9 -3.71 -15.62 0.23
CA ASP A 9 -3.73 -14.47 1.15
C ASP A 9 -2.30 -13.95 1.35
N ALA A 10 -1.88 -13.02 0.52
CA ALA A 10 -0.63 -12.28 0.67
C ALA A 10 -0.87 -10.89 1.28
N SER A 11 -1.90 -10.75 2.13
CA SER A 11 -2.12 -9.50 2.84
C SER A 11 -1.07 -9.28 3.92
N SER A 12 -0.77 -8.01 4.22
CA SER A 12 0.12 -7.66 5.34
C SER A 12 -0.36 -8.24 6.67
N ASP A 13 -1.66 -8.44 6.83
CA ASP A 13 -2.24 -9.08 8.04
C ASP A 13 -1.92 -10.58 8.15
N ALA A 14 -1.74 -11.27 7.03
CA ALA A 14 -1.35 -12.69 7.03
C ALA A 14 0.12 -12.90 7.48
N LEU A 15 0.92 -11.85 7.43
CA LEU A 15 2.32 -11.84 7.89
C LEU A 15 2.43 -11.48 9.38
N LEU A 16 1.36 -11.01 10.01
CA LEU A 16 1.34 -10.63 11.42
C LEU A 16 0.85 -11.80 12.27
N LEU A 17 1.62 -12.14 13.29
CA LEU A 17 1.21 -13.14 14.28
C LEU A 17 0.11 -12.56 15.17
N ASP A 18 -1.06 -13.22 15.20
CA ASP A 18 -2.22 -12.82 16.00
C ASP A 18 -1.89 -12.85 17.49
N GLY A 19 -0.96 -12.72 18.11
CA GLY A 19 -0.62 -12.66 19.54
C GLY A 19 0.54 -11.71 19.82
N ASP A 20 1.07 -11.05 18.79
CA ASP A 20 2.20 -10.16 18.90
C ASP A 20 1.87 -8.95 19.80
N PRO A 21 2.66 -8.68 20.89
CA PRO A 21 2.46 -7.54 21.78
C PRO A 21 2.52 -6.20 21.03
N ASP A 22 3.39 -6.07 20.03
CA ASP A 22 3.55 -4.85 19.24
C ASP A 22 2.30 -4.59 18.38
N LEU A 23 1.67 -5.65 17.88
CA LEU A 23 0.40 -5.56 17.16
C LEU A 23 -0.73 -5.10 18.08
N LYS A 24 -0.78 -5.59 19.33
CA LYS A 24 -1.76 -5.12 20.34
C LYS A 24 -1.57 -3.64 20.63
N TYR A 25 -0.34 -3.21 20.86
CA TYR A 25 0.00 -1.80 21.08
C TYR A 25 -0.37 -0.92 19.88
N LEU A 26 -0.06 -1.35 18.67
CA LEU A 26 -0.43 -0.64 17.44
C LEU A 26 -1.95 -0.48 17.31
N ARG A 27 -2.72 -1.52 17.65
CA ARG A 27 -4.19 -1.47 17.65
C ARG A 27 -4.74 -0.46 18.67
N GLU A 28 -4.18 -0.41 19.87
CA GLU A 28 -4.55 0.58 20.91
C GLU A 28 -4.25 2.01 20.44
N VAL A 29 -3.09 2.25 19.87
CA VAL A 29 -2.70 3.54 19.29
C VAL A 29 -3.66 3.93 18.17
N ASN A 30 -3.95 3.02 17.26
CA ASN A 30 -4.89 3.26 16.15
C ASN A 30 -6.34 3.50 16.62
N GLN A 31 -6.76 2.87 17.71
CA GLN A 31 -8.08 3.14 18.32
C GLN A 31 -8.14 4.53 18.94
N THR A 32 -7.07 4.98 19.59
CA THR A 32 -7.01 6.26 20.31
C THR A 32 -6.82 7.46 19.36
N TYR A 33 -5.91 7.34 18.42
CA TYR A 33 -5.51 8.45 17.53
C TYR A 33 -6.11 8.34 16.13
N GLY A 34 -6.74 7.23 15.81
CA GLY A 34 -7.16 6.89 14.45
C GLY A 34 -5.98 6.43 13.59
N SER A 35 -6.26 5.63 12.58
CA SER A 35 -5.30 5.34 11.51
C SER A 35 -5.83 5.89 10.20
N ARG A 36 -4.96 6.54 9.43
CA ARG A 36 -5.24 6.92 8.05
C ARG A 36 -4.20 6.26 7.18
N ASP A 37 -4.66 5.52 6.21
CA ASP A 37 -3.78 5.01 5.18
C ASP A 37 -3.26 6.17 4.35
N PHE A 38 -1.99 6.12 4.00
CA PHE A 38 -1.35 7.13 3.17
C PHE A 38 -0.35 6.50 2.22
N LEU A 39 -0.15 7.19 1.10
CA LEU A 39 0.96 6.94 0.18
C LEU A 39 1.99 8.07 0.34
N VAL A 40 3.24 7.73 0.13
CA VAL A 40 4.33 8.70 0.11
C VAL A 40 4.96 8.71 -1.27
N LEU A 41 5.06 9.89 -1.87
CA LEU A 41 5.87 10.05 -3.06
C LEU A 41 7.14 10.84 -2.72
N THR A 42 8.26 10.43 -3.26
CA THR A 42 9.44 11.28 -3.29
C THR A 42 9.43 12.07 -4.59
N TYR A 43 9.68 13.36 -4.50
CA TYR A 43 9.73 14.27 -5.63
C TYR A 43 11.09 14.95 -5.69
N THR A 44 11.88 14.60 -6.70
CA THR A 44 13.21 15.18 -6.97
C THR A 44 13.12 15.95 -8.28
N PRO A 45 12.93 17.27 -8.27
CA PRO A 45 12.84 18.06 -9.48
C PRO A 45 14.17 18.08 -10.23
N ILE A 46 14.12 18.28 -11.54
CA ILE A 46 15.32 18.48 -12.35
C ILE A 46 16.01 19.81 -12.00
N SER A 47 15.19 20.83 -11.71
CA SER A 47 15.61 22.15 -11.27
C SER A 47 15.47 22.32 -9.75
N SER A 48 15.76 23.51 -9.24
CA SER A 48 15.62 23.79 -7.79
C SER A 48 14.17 24.04 -7.38
N PHE A 49 13.82 23.72 -6.11
CA PHE A 49 12.54 24.10 -5.52
C PHE A 49 12.30 25.63 -5.42
N ILE A 50 13.35 26.44 -5.55
CA ILE A 50 13.24 27.91 -5.56
C ILE A 50 12.62 28.40 -6.87
N GLU A 51 12.75 27.64 -7.97
CA GLU A 51 12.27 28.03 -9.28
C GLU A 51 10.74 28.00 -9.35
N LYS A 52 10.20 29.04 -10.00
CA LYS A 52 8.74 29.19 -10.16
C LYS A 52 8.13 28.01 -10.91
N GLU A 53 8.84 27.51 -11.91
CA GLU A 53 8.37 26.39 -12.73
C GLU A 53 8.26 25.10 -11.93
N THR A 54 9.22 24.80 -11.06
CA THR A 54 9.19 23.64 -10.17
C THR A 54 8.00 23.71 -9.22
N VAL A 55 7.75 24.88 -8.62
CA VAL A 55 6.60 25.09 -7.73
C VAL A 55 5.28 24.89 -8.49
N LEU A 56 5.16 25.45 -9.69
CA LEU A 56 3.96 25.28 -10.52
C LEU A 56 3.74 23.83 -10.93
N ASN A 57 4.79 23.11 -11.34
CA ASN A 57 4.70 21.69 -11.68
C ASN A 57 4.25 20.85 -10.47
N LEU A 58 4.77 21.13 -9.28
CA LEU A 58 4.36 20.47 -8.05
C LEU A 58 2.90 20.78 -7.67
N GLN A 59 2.45 22.03 -7.84
CA GLN A 59 1.05 22.42 -7.65
C GLN A 59 0.12 21.70 -8.63
N LEU A 60 0.50 21.57 -9.89
CA LEU A 60 -0.26 20.85 -10.90
C LEU A 60 -0.35 19.36 -10.57
N LEU A 61 0.77 18.72 -10.20
CA LEU A 61 0.80 17.34 -9.76
C LEU A 61 -0.11 17.13 -8.55
N LYS A 62 0.02 17.94 -7.51
CA LYS A 62 -0.83 17.94 -6.32
C LYS A 62 -2.31 18.01 -6.71
N SER A 63 -2.70 18.99 -7.52
CA SER A 63 -4.08 19.18 -7.96
C SER A 63 -4.62 18.01 -8.77
N LYS A 64 -3.77 17.30 -9.52
CA LYS A 64 -4.18 16.08 -10.26
C LYS A 64 -4.41 14.92 -9.33
N ILE A 65 -3.55 14.73 -8.32
CA ILE A 65 -3.70 13.68 -7.31
C ILE A 65 -4.94 13.94 -6.43
N GLU A 66 -5.18 15.18 -6.01
CA GLU A 66 -6.37 15.55 -5.22
C GLU A 66 -7.70 15.33 -5.94
N LYS A 67 -7.69 15.29 -7.29
CA LYS A 67 -8.89 14.97 -8.08
C LYS A 67 -9.24 13.49 -8.12
N LEU A 68 -8.36 12.60 -7.68
CA LEU A 68 -8.63 11.18 -7.58
C LEU A 68 -9.70 10.94 -6.51
N THR A 69 -10.72 10.18 -6.84
CA THR A 69 -11.94 10.03 -6.01
C THR A 69 -11.67 9.42 -4.64
N TRP A 70 -10.60 8.63 -4.53
CA TRP A 70 -10.18 7.88 -3.34
C TRP A 70 -9.16 8.63 -2.49
N VAL A 71 -8.65 9.78 -2.97
CA VAL A 71 -7.75 10.66 -2.22
C VAL A 71 -8.56 11.59 -1.31
N ASP A 72 -8.13 11.74 -0.07
CA ASP A 72 -8.69 12.67 0.92
C ASP A 72 -7.98 14.03 0.83
N SER A 73 -6.66 14.02 0.96
CA SER A 73 -5.85 15.23 0.91
C SER A 73 -4.41 14.92 0.49
N VAL A 74 -3.72 15.93 -0.02
CA VAL A 74 -2.31 15.84 -0.43
C VAL A 74 -1.51 16.95 0.23
N VAL A 75 -0.44 16.58 0.92
CA VAL A 75 0.47 17.52 1.59
C VAL A 75 1.85 17.45 0.95
N THR A 76 2.41 18.58 0.64
CA THR A 76 3.69 18.73 -0.05
C THR A 76 4.55 19.80 0.62
N VAL A 77 5.80 19.94 0.19
CA VAL A 77 6.69 21.01 0.68
C VAL A 77 6.16 22.42 0.42
N ILE A 78 5.34 22.60 -0.62
CA ILE A 78 4.75 23.93 -0.92
C ILE A 78 3.59 24.30 -0.01
N ASP A 79 3.09 23.37 0.81
CA ASP A 79 2.00 23.61 1.78
C ASP A 79 2.53 23.92 3.18
N VAL A 80 3.84 23.82 3.37
CA VAL A 80 4.48 24.05 4.68
C VAL A 80 4.32 25.51 5.10
N PRO A 81 3.82 25.75 6.33
CA PRO A 81 3.72 27.10 6.87
C PRO A 81 5.10 27.74 7.09
N LEU A 82 5.29 28.95 6.55
CA LEU A 82 6.47 29.76 6.75
C LEU A 82 6.23 30.75 7.91
N LEU A 83 7.01 30.62 8.97
CA LEU A 83 6.85 31.42 10.16
C LEU A 83 7.92 32.53 10.31
N LYS A 84 9.07 32.39 9.64
CA LYS A 84 10.20 33.32 9.74
C LYS A 84 10.39 34.17 8.47
N SER A 85 9.90 33.71 7.34
CA SER A 85 10.15 34.33 6.04
C SER A 85 9.13 35.40 5.64
N THR A 86 8.26 35.80 6.56
CA THR A 86 7.27 36.86 6.37
C THR A 86 7.55 38.02 7.33
N ASP A 87 7.30 39.25 6.89
CA ASP A 87 7.55 40.46 7.70
C ASP A 87 6.35 40.85 8.59
N GLU A 88 5.32 40.01 8.65
CA GLU A 88 4.10 40.19 9.45
C GLU A 88 4.32 39.87 10.93
N GLY A 89 3.45 40.37 11.81
CA GLY A 89 3.48 40.07 13.23
C GLY A 89 3.16 38.59 13.54
N LEU A 90 3.70 38.06 14.63
CA LEU A 90 3.57 36.63 14.99
C LEU A 90 2.12 36.14 15.01
N MET A 91 1.20 36.95 15.54
CA MET A 91 -0.22 36.58 15.63
C MET A 91 -0.92 36.54 14.26
N GLU A 92 -0.46 37.36 13.32
CA GLU A 92 -0.97 37.38 11.96
C GLU A 92 -0.46 36.16 11.17
N ARG A 93 0.82 35.81 11.33
CA ARG A 93 1.43 34.59 10.76
C ARG A 93 0.74 33.30 11.20
N LEU A 94 0.30 33.24 12.46
CA LEU A 94 -0.41 32.07 12.99
C LEU A 94 -1.84 31.95 12.46
N LYS A 95 -2.48 33.10 12.11
CA LYS A 95 -3.85 33.10 11.55
C LYS A 95 -3.86 32.91 10.05
N ASN A 96 -2.91 33.54 9.34
CA ASN A 96 -2.81 33.58 7.88
C ASN A 96 -1.40 33.19 7.45
N TYR A 97 -0.99 31.95 7.68
CA TYR A 97 0.33 31.49 7.29
C TYR A 97 0.51 31.50 5.76
N LYS A 98 1.66 31.99 5.32
CA LYS A 98 2.08 31.94 3.93
C LYS A 98 2.91 30.68 3.70
N THR A 99 2.90 30.20 2.46
CA THR A 99 3.62 28.99 2.04
C THR A 99 4.47 29.30 0.78
N LEU A 100 5.31 28.37 0.36
CA LEU A 100 6.08 28.56 -0.89
C LEU A 100 5.21 28.71 -2.14
N ALA A 101 3.96 28.28 -2.08
CA ALA A 101 3.00 28.44 -3.16
C ALA A 101 2.48 29.89 -3.32
N TYR A 102 2.70 30.75 -2.32
CA TYR A 102 2.21 32.12 -2.35
C TYR A 102 2.97 32.97 -3.39
N PRO A 103 2.30 33.70 -4.29
CA PRO A 103 2.96 34.38 -5.41
C PRO A 103 4.01 35.41 -5.00
N GLU A 104 3.76 36.13 -3.89
CA GLU A 104 4.57 37.25 -3.41
C GLU A 104 5.68 36.85 -2.42
N ILE A 105 5.84 35.56 -2.12
CA ILE A 105 6.85 35.10 -1.16
C ILE A 105 8.25 35.12 -1.80
N ASP A 106 9.24 35.54 -1.02
CA ASP A 106 10.66 35.28 -1.35
C ASP A 106 10.92 33.78 -1.18
N ARG A 107 10.90 33.05 -2.31
CA ARG A 107 11.06 31.59 -2.34
C ARG A 107 12.40 31.14 -1.80
N LYS A 108 13.46 31.94 -2.01
CA LYS A 108 14.78 31.58 -1.50
C LYS A 108 14.78 31.61 0.03
N ARG A 109 14.30 32.69 0.61
CA ARG A 109 14.18 32.86 2.06
C ARG A 109 13.24 31.81 2.69
N GLY A 110 12.10 31.54 2.02
CA GLY A 110 11.15 30.51 2.47
C GLY A 110 11.73 29.09 2.39
N PHE A 111 12.47 28.79 1.35
CA PHE A 111 13.11 27.49 1.19
C PHE A 111 14.26 27.28 2.18
N ASP A 112 15.06 28.33 2.43
CA ASP A 112 16.11 28.32 3.47
C ASP A 112 15.49 28.09 4.88
N GLU A 113 14.31 28.64 5.15
CA GLU A 113 13.59 28.37 6.40
C GLU A 113 13.22 26.89 6.52
N ILE A 114 12.70 26.28 5.46
CA ILE A 114 12.28 24.86 5.48
C ILE A 114 13.47 23.92 5.67
N ILE A 115 14.57 24.12 4.91
CA ILE A 115 15.78 23.27 5.00
C ILE A 115 16.41 23.34 6.40
N ASN A 116 16.42 24.52 7.00
CA ASN A 116 17.03 24.72 8.31
C ASN A 116 16.07 24.51 9.48
N SER A 117 14.83 24.12 9.22
CA SER A 117 13.85 23.85 10.24
C SER A 117 14.06 22.46 10.87
N PRO A 118 14.15 22.34 12.18
CA PRO A 118 14.24 21.03 12.84
C PRO A 118 12.97 20.19 12.70
N ILE A 119 11.85 20.80 12.29
CA ILE A 119 10.57 20.13 12.10
C ILE A 119 10.45 19.55 10.68
N TYR A 120 10.98 20.25 9.68
CA TYR A 120 10.78 19.89 8.27
C TYR A 120 11.96 19.17 7.64
N LYS A 121 13.18 19.44 8.12
CA LYS A 121 14.40 18.76 7.67
C LYS A 121 14.30 17.27 7.96
N ASN A 122 14.60 16.45 6.96
CA ASN A 122 14.51 14.98 6.97
C ASN A 122 13.10 14.38 7.10
N TYR A 123 12.04 15.21 7.24
CA TYR A 123 10.66 14.74 7.25
C TYR A 123 9.90 15.16 5.99
N VAL A 124 10.02 16.41 5.59
CA VAL A 124 9.35 16.98 4.40
C VAL A 124 10.32 17.16 3.26
N ILE A 125 11.57 17.48 3.58
CA ILE A 125 12.64 17.70 2.62
C ILE A 125 13.92 17.00 3.07
N SER A 126 14.70 16.49 2.11
CA SER A 126 16.00 15.88 2.36
C SER A 126 17.00 16.90 2.88
N GLU A 127 18.05 16.43 3.55
CA GLU A 127 19.08 17.28 4.14
C GLU A 127 19.80 18.17 3.11
N ASP A 128 19.96 17.66 1.89
CA ASP A 128 20.58 18.38 0.77
C ASP A 128 19.59 19.30 0.00
N GLY A 129 18.33 19.34 0.44
CA GLY A 129 17.28 20.16 -0.19
C GLY A 129 16.85 19.74 -1.58
N LYS A 130 17.28 18.56 -2.08
CA LYS A 130 17.01 18.15 -3.47
C LYS A 130 15.75 17.32 -3.64
N THR A 131 15.31 16.63 -2.60
CA THR A 131 14.16 15.73 -2.65
C THR A 131 13.14 16.10 -1.59
N SER A 132 11.88 16.21 -1.98
CA SER A 132 10.77 16.44 -1.05
C SER A 132 9.85 15.23 -0.97
N GLY A 133 9.25 15.02 0.20
CA GLY A 133 8.13 14.11 0.39
C GLY A 133 6.81 14.75 -0.02
N ILE A 134 5.95 13.95 -0.64
CA ILE A 134 4.53 14.25 -0.87
C ILE A 134 3.75 13.17 -0.12
N VAL A 135 2.89 13.58 0.78
CA VAL A 135 2.03 12.65 1.52
C VAL A 135 0.62 12.72 0.94
N VAL A 136 0.12 11.58 0.49
CA VAL A 136 -1.23 11.43 -0.07
C VAL A 136 -2.07 10.64 0.92
N TYR A 137 -2.97 11.31 1.62
CA TYR A 137 -3.91 10.68 2.54
C TYR A 137 -5.07 10.05 1.77
N LEU A 138 -5.40 8.82 2.12
CA LEU A 138 -6.48 8.06 1.49
C LEU A 138 -7.78 8.28 2.24
N LYS A 139 -8.89 8.25 1.52
CA LYS A 139 -10.22 8.23 2.15
C LYS A 139 -10.40 6.94 2.93
N LYS A 140 -10.85 7.08 4.16
CA LYS A 140 -11.10 5.95 5.04
C LYS A 140 -12.26 5.10 4.51
N ASP A 141 -12.05 3.80 4.42
CA ASP A 141 -13.14 2.85 4.18
C ASP A 141 -13.80 2.51 5.52
N GLU A 142 -14.91 3.20 5.84
CA GLU A 142 -15.64 3.04 7.10
C GLU A 142 -16.14 1.60 7.29
N ARG A 143 -16.52 0.92 6.20
CA ARG A 143 -17.01 -0.45 6.27
C ARG A 143 -15.89 -1.43 6.58
N LEU A 144 -14.71 -1.26 5.99
CA LEU A 144 -13.54 -2.06 6.33
C LEU A 144 -13.14 -1.82 7.80
N ALA A 145 -13.13 -0.57 8.24
CA ALA A 145 -12.81 -0.22 9.62
C ALA A 145 -13.80 -0.85 10.63
N GLU A 146 -15.08 -0.94 10.28
CA GLU A 146 -16.08 -1.65 11.10
C GLU A 146 -15.81 -3.15 11.16
N TYR A 147 -15.52 -3.77 10.02
CA TYR A 147 -15.15 -5.20 9.97
C TYR A 147 -13.91 -5.50 10.82
N VAL A 148 -12.88 -4.66 10.76
CA VAL A 148 -11.65 -4.82 11.57
C VAL A 148 -12.00 -4.74 13.07
N LYS A 149 -12.80 -3.76 13.49
CA LYS A 149 -13.26 -3.65 14.90
C LYS A 149 -14.01 -4.90 15.38
N ILE A 150 -14.87 -5.47 14.54
CA ILE A 150 -15.61 -6.68 14.89
C ILE A 150 -14.66 -7.88 14.97
N LYS A 151 -13.70 -7.99 14.03
CA LYS A 151 -12.66 -9.04 14.05
C LYS A 151 -11.85 -8.97 15.36
N ASP A 152 -11.41 -7.76 15.74
CA ASP A 152 -10.65 -7.57 16.99
C ASP A 152 -11.45 -7.96 18.24
N LYS A 153 -12.75 -7.64 18.29
CA LYS A 153 -13.63 -8.11 19.38
C LYS A 153 -13.70 -9.62 19.48
N TYR A 154 -13.89 -10.30 18.35
CA TYR A 154 -13.90 -11.77 18.33
C TYR A 154 -12.54 -12.35 18.73
N PHE A 155 -11.45 -11.72 18.33
CA PHE A 155 -10.10 -12.14 18.70
C PHE A 155 -9.90 -12.06 20.22
N ILE A 156 -10.19 -10.92 20.84
CA ILE A 156 -10.09 -10.72 22.30
C ILE A 156 -10.98 -11.75 23.03
N GLN A 157 -12.22 -11.93 22.61
CA GLN A 157 -13.13 -12.90 23.20
C GLN A 157 -12.58 -14.33 23.10
N SER A 158 -11.94 -14.70 22.00
CA SER A 158 -11.37 -16.04 21.82
C SER A 158 -10.20 -16.34 22.75
N GLU A 159 -9.40 -15.30 23.09
CA GLU A 159 -8.27 -15.42 24.01
C GLU A 159 -8.72 -15.47 25.49
N GLU A 160 -9.71 -14.66 25.87
CA GLU A 160 -10.13 -14.52 27.27
C GLU A 160 -11.09 -15.61 27.74
N VAL A 161 -12.06 -15.98 26.93
CA VAL A 161 -13.20 -16.84 27.34
C VAL A 161 -13.34 -18.07 26.45
N GLY A 162 -12.81 -18.05 25.23
CA GLY A 162 -13.05 -19.05 24.21
C GLY A 162 -14.41 -18.88 23.53
N PHE A 163 -14.70 -19.74 22.52
CA PHE A 163 -15.95 -19.69 21.78
C PHE A 163 -16.87 -20.88 22.13
N THR A 164 -18.12 -20.59 22.34
CA THR A 164 -19.20 -21.58 22.29
C THR A 164 -19.40 -22.09 20.85
N LYS A 165 -20.14 -23.20 20.67
CA LYS A 165 -20.43 -23.77 19.34
C LYS A 165 -21.14 -22.78 18.41
N ASP A 166 -22.06 -21.99 18.94
CA ASP A 166 -22.83 -21.01 18.15
C ASP A 166 -21.99 -19.78 17.81
N GLU A 167 -21.17 -19.30 18.74
CA GLU A 167 -20.22 -18.20 18.48
C GLU A 167 -19.19 -18.58 17.42
N LYS A 168 -18.68 -19.81 17.47
CA LYS A 168 -17.77 -20.31 16.44
C LYS A 168 -18.40 -20.36 15.05
N LYS A 169 -19.69 -20.67 14.97
CA LYS A 169 -20.45 -20.66 13.70
C LYS A 169 -20.65 -19.22 13.21
N ASN A 170 -21.01 -18.31 14.11
CA ASN A 170 -21.19 -16.89 13.77
C ASN A 170 -19.88 -16.25 13.34
N TYR A 171 -18.77 -16.54 14.02
CA TYR A 171 -17.44 -16.07 13.66
C TYR A 171 -17.02 -16.57 12.27
N LYS A 172 -17.26 -17.85 11.95
CA LYS A 172 -16.98 -18.35 10.59
C LYS A 172 -17.76 -17.62 9.50
N LYS A 173 -19.04 -17.31 9.76
CA LYS A 173 -19.87 -16.55 8.82
C LYS A 173 -19.33 -15.14 8.65
N PHE A 174 -19.01 -14.48 9.76
CA PHE A 174 -18.43 -13.14 9.78
C PHE A 174 -17.09 -13.11 9.03
N LEU A 175 -16.18 -14.06 9.25
CA LEU A 175 -14.90 -14.13 8.55
C LEU A 175 -15.10 -14.21 7.04
N LYS A 176 -16.08 -14.99 6.57
CA LYS A 176 -16.35 -15.06 5.13
C LYS A 176 -16.80 -13.71 4.57
N GLU A 177 -17.72 -13.02 5.25
CA GLU A 177 -18.19 -11.70 4.84
C GLU A 177 -17.05 -10.63 4.85
N TYR A 178 -16.22 -10.68 5.87
CA TYR A 178 -15.01 -9.84 5.97
C TYR A 178 -14.05 -10.08 4.80
N GLU A 179 -13.78 -11.34 4.48
CA GLU A 179 -12.87 -11.72 3.40
C GLU A 179 -13.40 -11.34 2.04
N ASP A 180 -14.68 -11.56 1.77
CA ASP A 180 -15.32 -11.16 0.53
C ASP A 180 -15.20 -9.63 0.34
N TYR A 181 -15.39 -8.86 1.42
CA TYR A 181 -15.23 -7.41 1.36
C TYR A 181 -13.77 -6.98 1.23
N LYS A 182 -12.85 -7.63 1.94
CA LYS A 182 -11.40 -7.37 1.85
C LYS A 182 -10.87 -7.63 0.44
N ASN A 183 -11.32 -8.68 -0.21
CA ASN A 183 -10.96 -8.95 -1.61
C ASN A 183 -11.44 -7.82 -2.54
N LEU A 184 -12.64 -7.31 -2.35
CA LEU A 184 -13.15 -6.16 -3.10
C LEU A 184 -12.33 -4.89 -2.82
N TYR A 185 -11.96 -4.66 -1.57
CA TYR A 185 -11.08 -3.55 -1.18
C TYR A 185 -9.71 -3.66 -1.85
N ASN A 186 -9.10 -4.83 -1.86
CA ASN A 186 -7.81 -5.07 -2.49
C ASN A 186 -7.85 -4.83 -4.00
N LEU A 187 -8.94 -5.23 -4.68
CA LEU A 187 -9.13 -4.95 -6.10
C LEU A 187 -9.22 -3.44 -6.39
N ARG A 188 -9.94 -2.69 -5.54
CA ARG A 188 -10.00 -1.22 -5.63
C ARG A 188 -8.66 -0.58 -5.37
N ASN A 189 -7.93 -1.06 -4.35
CA ASN A 189 -6.59 -0.56 -4.06
C ASN A 189 -5.63 -0.75 -5.24
N ASN A 190 -5.66 -1.92 -5.88
CA ASN A 190 -4.87 -2.20 -7.09
C ASN A 190 -5.17 -1.17 -8.21
N GLN A 191 -6.45 -0.90 -8.45
CA GLN A 191 -6.86 0.13 -9.43
C GLN A 191 -6.37 1.53 -9.04
N ASN A 192 -6.50 1.89 -7.76
CA ASN A 192 -6.05 3.18 -7.23
C ASN A 192 -4.51 3.36 -7.39
N ILE A 193 -3.74 2.30 -7.10
CA ILE A 193 -2.28 2.32 -7.28
C ILE A 193 -1.90 2.45 -8.76
N ALA A 194 -2.60 1.77 -9.66
CA ALA A 194 -2.40 1.93 -11.10
C ALA A 194 -2.71 3.37 -11.55
N GLU A 195 -3.82 3.94 -11.08
CA GLU A 195 -4.26 5.30 -11.44
C GLU A 195 -3.25 6.37 -10.98
N ILE A 196 -2.73 6.27 -9.75
CA ILE A 196 -1.72 7.23 -9.28
C ILE A 196 -0.39 7.08 -10.04
N ARG A 197 0.01 5.85 -10.41
CA ARG A 197 1.18 5.61 -11.26
C ARG A 197 1.03 6.26 -12.63
N ASP A 198 -0.14 6.19 -13.23
CA ASP A 198 -0.42 6.85 -14.51
C ASP A 198 -0.34 8.38 -14.38
N VAL A 199 -0.79 8.94 -13.26
CA VAL A 199 -0.61 10.38 -12.98
C VAL A 199 0.87 10.73 -12.86
N ILE A 200 1.63 9.98 -12.05
CA ILE A 200 3.05 10.23 -11.79
C ILE A 200 3.87 10.15 -13.08
N ASN A 201 3.61 9.15 -13.91
CA ASN A 201 4.37 8.93 -15.16
C ASN A 201 4.30 10.13 -16.12
N LYS A 202 3.19 10.88 -16.10
CA LYS A 202 3.02 12.08 -16.93
C LYS A 202 3.91 13.26 -16.49
N TYR A 203 4.44 13.22 -15.27
CA TYR A 203 5.31 14.25 -14.71
C TYR A 203 6.79 13.83 -14.66
N GLY A 204 7.13 12.65 -15.18
CA GLY A 204 8.48 12.09 -15.18
C GLY A 204 9.52 12.93 -15.96
N GLU A 205 9.08 13.77 -16.88
CA GLU A 205 9.96 14.68 -17.61
C GLU A 205 10.40 15.89 -16.76
N ASN A 206 9.65 16.25 -15.73
CA ASN A 206 9.91 17.43 -14.89
C ASN A 206 10.58 17.08 -13.56
N ALA A 207 10.39 15.84 -13.09
CA ALA A 207 10.92 15.38 -11.82
C ALA A 207 11.06 13.85 -11.80
N LYS A 208 12.03 13.36 -11.03
CA LYS A 208 12.11 11.97 -10.69
C LYS A 208 11.18 11.71 -9.50
N ILE A 209 10.13 10.88 -9.72
CA ILE A 209 9.11 10.61 -8.72
C ILE A 209 9.10 9.11 -8.43
N HIS A 210 9.11 8.74 -7.14
CA HIS A 210 8.93 7.37 -6.70
C HIS A 210 7.73 7.28 -5.78
N LEU A 211 6.91 6.26 -5.96
CA LEU A 211 5.76 5.94 -5.13
C LEU A 211 6.18 4.93 -4.05
N GLY A 212 5.72 5.15 -2.84
CA GLY A 212 5.87 4.27 -1.68
C GLY A 212 4.64 4.31 -0.79
N GLY A 213 4.65 3.51 0.27
CA GLY A 213 3.57 3.43 1.25
C GLY A 213 3.02 2.01 1.38
N ILE A 214 2.42 1.71 2.54
CA ILE A 214 1.93 0.36 2.86
C ILE A 214 0.92 -0.16 1.81
N PRO A 215 -0.08 0.63 1.35
CA PRO A 215 -1.03 0.16 0.34
C PRO A 215 -0.38 -0.21 -0.99
N MET A 216 0.68 0.51 -1.40
CA MET A 216 1.44 0.21 -2.61
C MET A 216 2.29 -1.04 -2.45
N ILE A 217 2.99 -1.17 -1.30
CA ILE A 217 3.84 -2.35 -1.02
C ILE A 217 2.98 -3.62 -1.02
N ALA A 218 1.80 -3.58 -0.39
CA ALA A 218 0.88 -4.72 -0.36
C ALA A 218 0.41 -5.11 -1.77
N ASP A 219 0.14 -4.13 -2.63
CA ASP A 219 -0.26 -4.34 -4.02
C ASP A 219 0.88 -4.96 -4.85
N ASP A 220 2.10 -4.41 -4.72
CA ASP A 220 3.28 -4.92 -5.43
C ASP A 220 3.64 -6.34 -4.97
N MET A 221 3.60 -6.62 -3.67
CA MET A 221 3.84 -7.98 -3.15
C MET A 221 2.86 -8.99 -3.76
N MET A 222 1.56 -8.65 -3.79
CA MET A 222 0.55 -9.52 -4.38
C MET A 222 0.81 -9.74 -5.88
N SER A 223 1.17 -8.69 -6.60
CA SER A 223 1.48 -8.74 -8.03
C SER A 223 2.72 -9.58 -8.30
N PHE A 224 3.79 -9.41 -7.52
CA PHE A 224 5.03 -10.18 -7.64
C PHE A 224 4.79 -11.66 -7.32
N ILE A 225 4.08 -11.99 -6.24
CA ILE A 225 3.75 -13.37 -5.90
C ILE A 225 2.99 -14.05 -7.04
N LYS A 226 1.97 -13.38 -7.59
CA LYS A 226 1.22 -13.92 -8.75
C LYS A 226 2.12 -14.13 -9.97
N SER A 227 2.98 -13.17 -10.27
CA SER A 227 3.94 -13.26 -11.38
C SER A 227 4.92 -14.40 -11.16
N ASP A 228 5.48 -14.51 -9.97
CA ASP A 228 6.47 -15.52 -9.61
C ASP A 228 5.89 -16.93 -9.70
N ILE A 229 4.68 -17.15 -9.18
CA ILE A 229 4.00 -18.45 -9.31
C ILE A 229 3.88 -18.88 -10.77
N VAL A 230 3.53 -17.94 -11.66
CA VAL A 230 3.39 -18.24 -13.09
C VAL A 230 4.76 -18.49 -13.73
N VAL A 231 5.72 -17.60 -13.53
CA VAL A 231 7.05 -17.66 -14.16
C VAL A 231 7.83 -18.90 -13.68
N PHE A 232 7.91 -19.08 -12.35
CA PHE A 232 8.61 -20.24 -11.78
C PHE A 232 7.84 -21.54 -12.06
N GLY A 233 6.50 -21.52 -11.98
CA GLY A 233 5.69 -22.70 -12.29
C GLY A 233 5.90 -23.19 -13.71
N ILE A 234 5.90 -22.30 -14.69
CA ILE A 234 6.21 -22.64 -16.09
C ILE A 234 7.66 -23.07 -16.25
N GLY A 235 8.61 -22.35 -15.64
CA GLY A 235 10.03 -22.67 -15.70
C GLY A 235 10.36 -24.07 -15.16
N VAL A 236 9.84 -24.38 -13.96
CA VAL A 236 10.00 -25.69 -13.34
C VAL A 236 9.34 -26.79 -14.16
N PHE A 237 8.15 -26.52 -14.70
CA PHE A 237 7.43 -27.47 -15.54
C PHE A 237 8.22 -27.83 -16.81
N ILE A 238 8.76 -26.83 -17.51
CA ILE A 238 9.61 -27.03 -18.68
C ILE A 238 10.89 -27.79 -18.29
N PHE A 239 11.51 -27.41 -17.17
CA PHE A 239 12.73 -28.09 -16.69
C PHE A 239 12.47 -29.57 -16.36
N ILE A 240 11.37 -29.92 -15.74
CA ILE A 240 10.97 -31.29 -15.45
C ILE A 240 10.76 -32.06 -16.76
N ILE A 241 10.07 -31.50 -17.75
CA ILE A 241 9.85 -32.11 -19.05
C ILE A 241 11.22 -32.41 -19.73
N PHE A 242 12.10 -31.42 -19.76
CA PHE A 242 13.42 -31.54 -20.38
C PHE A 242 14.26 -32.61 -19.68
N THR A 243 14.28 -32.61 -18.37
CA THR A 243 15.04 -33.59 -17.57
C THR A 243 14.52 -35.03 -17.79
N LEU A 244 13.22 -35.21 -17.73
CA LEU A 244 12.63 -36.54 -18.00
C LEU A 244 12.85 -36.99 -19.43
N TRP A 245 12.75 -36.09 -20.41
CA TRP A 245 13.05 -36.42 -21.81
C TRP A 245 14.50 -36.79 -22.01
N PHE A 246 15.42 -36.08 -21.38
CA PHE A 246 16.86 -36.39 -21.47
C PHE A 246 17.19 -37.76 -20.89
N ILE A 247 16.59 -38.15 -19.76
CA ILE A 247 16.80 -39.41 -19.07
C ILE A 247 16.15 -40.55 -19.85
N PHE A 248 14.88 -40.45 -20.16
CA PHE A 248 14.12 -41.58 -20.71
C PHE A 248 14.16 -41.68 -22.23
N ARG A 249 14.53 -40.62 -22.94
CA ARG A 249 14.59 -40.55 -24.41
C ARG A 249 13.33 -41.06 -25.13
N ASN A 250 12.23 -41.22 -24.45
CA ASN A 250 10.96 -41.72 -24.95
C ASN A 250 9.81 -40.95 -24.34
N ILE A 251 9.00 -40.31 -25.17
CA ILE A 251 7.92 -39.40 -24.76
C ILE A 251 6.86 -40.07 -23.89
N LYS A 252 6.60 -41.38 -24.08
CA LYS A 252 5.62 -42.12 -23.29
C LYS A 252 6.00 -42.18 -21.80
N TRP A 253 7.29 -42.33 -21.51
CA TRP A 253 7.81 -42.35 -20.14
C TRP A 253 7.93 -40.98 -19.51
N VAL A 254 7.83 -39.91 -20.29
CA VAL A 254 7.76 -38.53 -19.81
C VAL A 254 6.31 -38.17 -19.43
N ILE A 255 5.34 -38.58 -20.23
CA ILE A 255 3.92 -38.24 -20.02
C ILE A 255 3.35 -38.87 -18.74
N MET A 256 3.69 -40.12 -18.44
CA MET A 256 3.15 -40.82 -17.25
C MET A 256 3.44 -40.11 -15.93
N PRO A 257 4.70 -39.78 -15.58
CA PRO A 257 4.99 -39.03 -14.35
C PRO A 257 4.35 -37.64 -14.35
N LEU A 258 4.32 -36.96 -15.49
CA LEU A 258 3.70 -35.63 -15.61
C LEU A 258 2.20 -35.67 -15.32
N LEU A 259 1.47 -36.66 -15.83
CA LEU A 259 0.06 -36.87 -15.50
C LEU A 259 -0.14 -37.14 -14.00
N GLY A 260 0.75 -37.96 -13.40
CA GLY A 260 0.74 -38.22 -11.96
C GLY A 260 0.95 -36.93 -11.13
N CYS A 261 1.94 -36.13 -11.49
CA CYS A 261 2.18 -34.83 -10.84
C CYS A 261 0.99 -33.86 -11.02
N ALA A 262 0.47 -33.74 -12.23
CA ALA A 262 -0.65 -32.85 -12.53
C ALA A 262 -1.91 -33.26 -11.73
N THR A 263 -2.23 -34.55 -11.67
CA THR A 263 -3.37 -35.05 -10.89
C THR A 263 -3.17 -34.80 -9.39
N SER A 264 -1.97 -34.99 -8.86
CA SER A 264 -1.64 -34.72 -7.46
C SER A 264 -1.83 -33.24 -7.10
N VAL A 265 -1.37 -32.32 -7.96
CA VAL A 265 -1.55 -30.88 -7.79
C VAL A 265 -3.04 -30.51 -7.82
N VAL A 266 -3.80 -31.04 -8.78
CA VAL A 266 -5.24 -30.78 -8.89
C VAL A 266 -6.00 -31.28 -7.65
N ILE A 267 -5.64 -32.49 -7.15
CA ILE A 267 -6.25 -33.05 -5.94
C ILE A 267 -5.88 -32.20 -4.73
N MET A 268 -4.63 -31.76 -4.58
CA MET A 268 -4.18 -30.91 -3.49
C MET A 268 -4.92 -29.56 -3.47
N ILE A 269 -4.97 -28.88 -4.60
CA ILE A 269 -5.68 -27.59 -4.72
C ILE A 269 -7.19 -27.78 -4.46
N GLY A 270 -7.77 -28.87 -4.97
CA GLY A 270 -9.17 -29.20 -4.71
C GLY A 270 -9.47 -29.48 -3.23
N LEU A 271 -8.56 -30.14 -2.53
CA LEU A 271 -8.69 -30.46 -1.12
C LEU A 271 -8.50 -29.21 -0.24
N LEU A 272 -7.52 -28.37 -0.55
CA LEU A 272 -7.34 -27.07 0.12
C LEU A 272 -8.57 -26.17 -0.06
N GLY A 273 -9.11 -26.09 -1.28
CA GLY A 273 -10.34 -25.34 -1.54
C GLY A 273 -11.59 -25.95 -0.85
N PHE A 274 -11.60 -27.27 -0.60
CA PHE A 274 -12.68 -27.93 0.15
C PHE A 274 -12.60 -27.64 1.66
N ILE A 275 -11.39 -27.67 2.22
CA ILE A 275 -11.16 -27.38 3.64
C ILE A 275 -11.30 -25.87 3.90
N GLY A 276 -11.20 -25.03 2.85
CA GLY A 276 -11.19 -23.58 2.99
C GLY A 276 -9.90 -23.04 3.60
N TRP A 277 -8.82 -23.80 3.48
CA TRP A 277 -7.51 -23.36 3.94
C TRP A 277 -6.90 -22.38 2.94
N LYS A 278 -6.42 -21.26 3.43
CA LYS A 278 -5.71 -20.23 2.67
C LYS A 278 -4.22 -20.51 2.73
N VAL A 279 -3.55 -20.28 1.65
CA VAL A 279 -2.10 -20.40 1.52
C VAL A 279 -1.51 -19.03 1.21
#